data_488b7c14487e70c2c6251c011ee2a63d
#
_entry.id   488b7c14487e70c2c6251c011ee2a63d
#
_cell.length_a   1.000
_cell.length_b   1.000
_cell.length_c   1.000
_cell.angle_alpha   90.00
_cell.angle_beta   90.00
_cell.angle_gamma   90.00
#
_symmetry.space_group_name_H-M   'P 1'
#
loop_
_entity.id
_entity.type
_entity.pdbx_description
1 polymer ?
#
loop_
_entity_poly.entity_id
_entity_poly.type
_entity_poly.pdbx_seq_one_letter_code
_entity_poly.pdbx_strand_id
1 'polypeptide(L)'
;MITAVQPLTDVQTWLRGSALEILLIVSGAILAARAVGWIGELTTGRIDANAQESDALVRSEAAKHRHALTQVVSWTIVVAIYVVAGILVAQRLGVPMSGLVAPAAVAGVALGFGAQRLVQDVLSGFFVITERQYGYGDVVRLSIPGTGTPVQGTVEDVTLRVTQLRTVNGEVVITPNGQIVQATNLSRDWARAVIDVPVPSSADVSTVTAILQDVGTTAYADDDLRPLLLDAPTVMGVESIEVDTLNIRIVARTLPGKQFEVGRQMRARIADALRIEGIFVAPTLNTDEPSGQS
;
A
#
# COMPACT_ATOMS: atom_id res chain seq x y z
N MET A 1 -50.17 8.25 14.35
CA MET A 1 -49.85 9.50 15.05
C MET A 1 -49.86 9.17 16.54
N ILE A 2 -48.72 8.78 17.12
CA ILE A 2 -48.64 8.45 18.56
C ILE A 2 -48.40 9.78 19.26
N THR A 3 -49.44 10.32 19.91
CA THR A 3 -49.36 11.52 20.72
C THR A 3 -48.45 11.23 21.92
N ALA A 4 -47.32 11.92 22.01
CA ALA A 4 -46.46 11.87 23.19
C ALA A 4 -47.22 12.44 24.40
N VAL A 5 -47.62 11.58 25.33
CA VAL A 5 -48.27 11.95 26.55
C VAL A 5 -47.25 12.68 27.46
N GLN A 6 -47.52 13.94 27.81
CA GLN A 6 -46.65 14.71 28.66
C GLN A 6 -46.68 14.17 30.10
N PRO A 7 -45.53 13.89 30.74
CA PRO A 7 -45.47 13.22 32.04
C PRO A 7 -46.10 14.00 33.23
N LEU A 8 -46.37 15.30 33.07
CA LEU A 8 -46.86 16.14 34.09
C LEU A 8 -48.42 16.24 34.12
N THR A 9 -49.13 15.76 33.07
CA THR A 9 -50.59 15.89 32.98
C THR A 9 -51.36 14.60 33.22
N ASP A 10 -50.73 13.43 33.07
CA ASP A 10 -51.38 12.14 33.37
C ASP A 10 -50.35 11.06 33.71
N VAL A 11 -49.91 11.03 34.97
CA VAL A 11 -48.89 10.14 35.53
C VAL A 11 -49.24 8.66 35.35
N GLN A 12 -50.53 8.29 35.41
CA GLN A 12 -50.92 6.88 35.32
C GLN A 12 -50.86 6.35 33.89
N THR A 13 -51.24 7.13 32.88
CA THR A 13 -51.13 6.77 31.47
C THR A 13 -49.66 6.81 31.02
N TRP A 14 -48.88 7.76 31.53
CA TRP A 14 -47.44 7.84 31.28
C TRP A 14 -46.68 6.63 31.87
N LEU A 15 -46.96 6.25 33.14
CA LEU A 15 -46.37 5.09 33.79
C LEU A 15 -46.69 3.77 33.05
N ARG A 16 -47.88 3.62 32.49
CA ARG A 16 -48.28 2.39 31.76
C ARG A 16 -47.76 2.31 30.35
N GLY A 17 -47.47 3.44 29.70
CA GLY A 17 -46.99 3.51 28.30
C GLY A 17 -45.51 3.81 28.23
N SER A 18 -45.13 5.06 28.50
CA SER A 18 -43.74 5.54 28.28
C SER A 18 -42.73 4.96 29.25
N ALA A 19 -43.10 4.70 30.52
CA ALA A 19 -42.18 4.11 31.48
C ALA A 19 -41.84 2.65 31.15
N LEU A 20 -42.81 1.87 30.71
CA LEU A 20 -42.58 0.49 30.26
C LEU A 20 -41.68 0.46 29.01
N GLU A 21 -41.92 1.37 28.04
CA GLU A 21 -41.08 1.47 26.87
C GLU A 21 -39.61 1.88 27.20
N ILE A 22 -39.42 2.84 28.11
CA ILE A 22 -38.10 3.23 28.61
C ILE A 22 -37.39 2.03 29.25
N LEU A 23 -38.10 1.27 30.10
CA LEU A 23 -37.58 0.09 30.74
C LEU A 23 -37.18 -0.98 29.72
N LEU A 24 -37.97 -1.18 28.67
CA LEU A 24 -37.65 -2.10 27.56
C LEU A 24 -36.45 -1.62 26.75
N ILE A 25 -36.31 -0.32 26.46
CA ILE A 25 -35.15 0.25 25.74
C ILE A 25 -33.88 0.05 26.56
N VAL A 26 -33.92 0.40 27.87
CA VAL A 26 -32.75 0.30 28.74
C VAL A 26 -32.34 -1.16 28.93
N SER A 27 -33.31 -2.05 29.25
CA SER A 27 -33.02 -3.48 29.42
C SER A 27 -32.54 -4.12 28.09
N GLY A 28 -33.13 -3.74 26.97
CA GLY A 28 -32.68 -4.17 25.64
C GLY A 28 -31.24 -3.70 25.33
N ALA A 29 -30.90 -2.45 25.62
CA ALA A 29 -29.56 -1.92 25.45
C ALA A 29 -28.53 -2.63 26.34
N ILE A 30 -28.86 -2.91 27.60
CA ILE A 30 -27.99 -3.67 28.51
C ILE A 30 -27.79 -5.10 28.01
N LEU A 31 -28.86 -5.77 27.56
CA LEU A 31 -28.77 -7.12 27.01
C LEU A 31 -27.94 -7.15 25.72
N ALA A 32 -28.15 -6.18 24.82
CA ALA A 32 -27.37 -6.03 23.60
C ALA A 32 -25.89 -5.78 23.90
N ALA A 33 -25.58 -4.87 24.84
CA ALA A 33 -24.22 -4.60 25.26
C ALA A 33 -23.53 -5.84 25.88
N ARG A 34 -24.27 -6.61 26.70
CA ARG A 34 -23.78 -7.87 27.24
C ARG A 34 -23.57 -8.95 26.18
N ALA A 35 -24.49 -9.04 25.20
CA ALA A 35 -24.34 -9.96 24.09
C ALA A 35 -23.07 -9.65 23.24
N VAL A 36 -22.80 -8.38 22.98
CA VAL A 36 -21.57 -7.94 22.30
C VAL A 36 -20.33 -8.36 23.10
N GLY A 37 -20.30 -8.14 24.41
CA GLY A 37 -19.20 -8.57 25.28
C GLY A 37 -19.01 -10.10 25.25
N TRP A 38 -20.09 -10.86 25.37
CA TRP A 38 -20.07 -12.32 25.34
C TRP A 38 -19.60 -12.88 23.99
N ILE A 39 -20.04 -12.29 22.87
CA ILE A 39 -19.55 -12.65 21.53
C ILE A 39 -18.05 -12.33 21.40
N GLY A 40 -17.61 -11.20 21.94
CA GLY A 40 -16.20 -10.83 22.01
C GLY A 40 -15.35 -11.88 22.76
N GLU A 41 -15.79 -12.33 23.92
CA GLU A 41 -15.14 -13.37 24.71
C GLU A 41 -15.14 -14.75 24.03
N LEU A 42 -16.26 -15.13 23.39
CA LEU A 42 -16.34 -16.37 22.61
C LEU A 42 -15.39 -16.42 21.41
N THR A 43 -15.24 -15.31 20.71
CA THR A 43 -14.32 -15.22 19.57
C THR A 43 -12.88 -15.29 20.03
N THR A 44 -12.54 -14.69 21.17
CA THR A 44 -11.19 -14.71 21.75
C THR A 44 -10.84 -16.08 22.35
N GLY A 45 -11.76 -16.70 23.07
CA GLY A 45 -11.53 -18.02 23.69
C GLY A 45 -11.37 -19.17 22.70
N ARG A 46 -12.05 -19.14 21.56
CA ARG A 46 -11.86 -20.14 20.48
C ARG A 46 -10.50 -20.02 19.78
N ILE A 47 -9.95 -18.81 19.71
CA ILE A 47 -8.63 -18.53 19.13
C ILE A 47 -7.52 -19.03 20.05
N ASP A 48 -7.67 -18.90 21.37
CA ASP A 48 -6.70 -19.38 22.35
C ASP A 48 -6.67 -20.90 22.46
N ALA A 49 -7.81 -21.59 22.32
CA ALA A 49 -7.89 -23.05 22.33
C ALA A 49 -7.19 -23.68 21.10
N ASN A 50 -7.32 -23.11 19.90
CA ASN A 50 -6.61 -23.57 18.68
C ASN A 50 -5.11 -23.24 18.69
N ALA A 51 -4.71 -22.32 19.55
CA ALA A 51 -3.34 -21.85 19.64
C ALA A 51 -2.48 -22.67 20.64
N GLN A 52 -3.01 -23.62 21.37
CA GLN A 52 -2.26 -24.45 22.36
C GLN A 52 -1.30 -25.48 21.77
N GLU A 53 -1.31 -25.70 20.45
CA GLU A 53 -0.46 -26.70 19.78
C GLU A 53 0.83 -26.17 19.12
N SER A 54 1.13 -24.87 19.19
CA SER A 54 2.33 -24.28 18.57
C SER A 54 3.17 -23.45 19.57
N ASP A 55 4.46 -23.58 19.45
CA ASP A 55 5.59 -23.08 20.24
C ASP A 55 5.38 -21.77 21.05
N ALA A 56 5.58 -21.84 22.38
CA ALA A 56 5.12 -20.87 23.38
C ALA A 56 5.82 -19.48 23.36
N LEU A 57 6.95 -19.31 22.66
CA LEU A 57 7.75 -18.09 22.69
C LEU A 57 7.38 -17.05 21.61
N VAL A 58 6.83 -17.46 20.47
CA VAL A 58 6.42 -16.56 19.38
C VAL A 58 4.96 -16.08 19.54
N ARG A 59 4.22 -16.67 20.47
CA ARG A 59 2.77 -16.50 20.69
C ARG A 59 2.33 -15.16 21.26
N SER A 60 3.19 -14.44 21.92
CA SER A 60 2.77 -13.36 22.83
C SER A 60 2.26 -12.13 22.08
N GLU A 61 2.76 -11.80 20.90
CA GLU A 61 2.41 -10.54 20.24
C GLU A 61 1.13 -10.61 19.38
N ALA A 62 0.95 -11.64 18.57
CA ALA A 62 -0.25 -11.78 17.73
C ALA A 62 -1.55 -11.95 18.55
N ALA A 63 -1.48 -12.66 19.67
CA ALA A 63 -2.61 -12.83 20.58
C ALA A 63 -2.98 -11.51 21.28
N LYS A 64 -2.00 -10.73 21.75
CA LYS A 64 -2.22 -9.41 22.35
C LYS A 64 -2.87 -8.42 21.37
N HIS A 65 -2.45 -8.40 20.10
CA HIS A 65 -3.04 -7.54 19.09
C HIS A 65 -4.49 -7.90 18.79
N ARG A 66 -4.84 -9.18 18.73
CA ARG A 66 -6.22 -9.64 18.49
C ARG A 66 -7.14 -9.29 19.66
N HIS A 67 -6.68 -9.47 20.90
CA HIS A 67 -7.41 -9.05 22.09
C HIS A 67 -7.70 -7.55 22.08
N ALA A 68 -6.69 -6.73 21.81
CA ALA A 68 -6.86 -5.29 21.73
C ALA A 68 -7.86 -4.87 20.65
N LEU A 69 -7.81 -5.48 19.47
CA LEU A 69 -8.75 -5.21 18.38
C LEU A 69 -10.20 -5.58 18.75
N THR A 70 -10.41 -6.79 19.31
CA THR A 70 -11.74 -7.24 19.74
C THR A 70 -12.30 -6.30 20.81
N GLN A 71 -11.46 -5.86 21.75
CA GLN A 71 -11.86 -4.93 22.81
C GLN A 71 -12.27 -3.57 22.24
N VAL A 72 -11.48 -2.99 21.33
CA VAL A 72 -11.79 -1.68 20.71
C VAL A 72 -13.09 -1.76 19.89
N VAL A 73 -13.28 -2.81 19.09
CA VAL A 73 -14.50 -3.01 18.32
C VAL A 73 -15.72 -3.18 19.23
N SER A 74 -15.62 -4.02 20.27
CA SER A 74 -16.70 -4.24 21.23
C SER A 74 -17.06 -2.95 21.97
N TRP A 75 -16.07 -2.18 22.42
CA TRP A 75 -16.31 -0.88 23.07
C TRP A 75 -17.01 0.11 22.16
N THR A 76 -16.61 0.18 20.88
CA THR A 76 -17.22 1.08 19.88
C THR A 76 -18.70 0.71 19.66
N ILE A 77 -19.01 -0.58 19.54
CA ILE A 77 -20.38 -1.05 19.36
C ILE A 77 -21.22 -0.77 20.62
N VAL A 78 -20.68 -1.03 21.82
CA VAL A 78 -21.37 -0.77 23.09
C VAL A 78 -21.66 0.71 23.26
N VAL A 79 -20.71 1.60 22.95
CA VAL A 79 -20.93 3.05 22.98
C VAL A 79 -22.03 3.45 22.00
N ALA A 80 -22.04 2.92 20.78
CA ALA A 80 -23.09 3.20 19.80
C ALA A 80 -24.48 2.73 20.29
N ILE A 81 -24.57 1.55 20.91
CA ILE A 81 -25.82 1.04 21.51
C ILE A 81 -26.34 2.01 22.59
N TYR A 82 -25.46 2.45 23.50
CA TYR A 82 -25.90 3.38 24.57
C TYR A 82 -26.25 4.77 24.04
N VAL A 83 -25.59 5.28 23.02
CA VAL A 83 -25.95 6.55 22.36
C VAL A 83 -27.34 6.45 21.74
N VAL A 84 -27.63 5.37 20.97
CA VAL A 84 -28.94 5.15 20.38
C VAL A 84 -30.01 4.98 21.45
N ALA A 85 -29.76 4.17 22.49
CA ALA A 85 -30.67 3.99 23.60
C ALA A 85 -30.95 5.32 24.32
N GLY A 86 -29.93 6.13 24.58
CA GLY A 86 -30.07 7.45 25.17
C GLY A 86 -30.95 8.40 24.36
N ILE A 87 -30.79 8.41 23.03
CA ILE A 87 -31.67 9.19 22.13
C ILE A 87 -33.12 8.71 22.21
N LEU A 88 -33.33 7.38 22.16
CA LEU A 88 -34.68 6.81 22.25
C LEU A 88 -35.35 7.11 23.59
N VAL A 89 -34.61 7.03 24.69
CA VAL A 89 -35.11 7.40 26.03
C VAL A 89 -35.46 8.89 26.09
N ALA A 90 -34.58 9.76 25.58
CA ALA A 90 -34.82 11.20 25.54
C ALA A 90 -36.11 11.54 24.75
N GLN A 91 -36.37 10.83 23.64
CA GLN A 91 -37.61 10.96 22.88
C GLN A 91 -38.85 10.61 23.75
N ARG A 92 -38.77 9.53 24.54
CA ARG A 92 -39.87 9.10 25.41
C ARG A 92 -40.10 10.04 26.61
N LEU A 93 -39.08 10.76 27.01
CA LEU A 93 -39.15 11.79 28.04
C LEU A 93 -39.70 13.14 27.53
N GLY A 94 -40.00 13.23 26.22
CA GLY A 94 -40.56 14.45 25.63
C GLY A 94 -39.50 15.49 25.28
N VAL A 95 -38.20 15.13 25.26
CA VAL A 95 -37.14 16.05 24.81
C VAL A 95 -37.35 16.34 23.32
N PRO A 96 -37.42 17.62 22.92
CA PRO A 96 -37.60 17.97 21.51
C PRO A 96 -36.37 17.59 20.69
N MET A 97 -36.52 16.60 19.78
CA MET A 97 -35.43 16.09 18.95
C MET A 97 -34.83 17.16 18.04
N SER A 98 -35.61 18.19 17.69
CA SER A 98 -35.14 19.34 16.90
C SER A 98 -33.87 19.99 17.50
N GLY A 99 -33.78 20.04 18.86
CA GLY A 99 -32.62 20.57 19.56
C GLY A 99 -31.37 19.68 19.49
N LEU A 100 -31.53 18.37 19.20
CA LEU A 100 -30.41 17.43 19.11
C LEU A 100 -29.88 17.27 17.67
N VAL A 101 -30.63 17.70 16.65
CA VAL A 101 -30.23 17.54 15.24
C VAL A 101 -28.95 18.30 14.94
N ALA A 102 -28.85 19.57 15.37
CA ALA A 102 -27.68 20.38 15.08
C ALA A 102 -26.40 19.87 15.77
N PRO A 103 -26.38 19.54 17.07
CA PRO A 103 -25.21 18.92 17.71
C PRO A 103 -24.84 17.55 17.11
N ALA A 104 -25.83 16.72 16.76
CA ALA A 104 -25.60 15.43 16.14
C ALA A 104 -24.99 15.57 14.74
N ALA A 105 -25.45 16.54 13.95
CA ALA A 105 -24.89 16.83 12.64
C ALA A 105 -23.42 17.29 12.74
N VAL A 106 -23.11 18.19 13.68
CA VAL A 106 -21.73 18.64 13.92
C VAL A 106 -20.84 17.47 14.36
N ALA A 107 -21.32 16.64 15.28
CA ALA A 107 -20.59 15.44 15.71
C ALA A 107 -20.36 14.44 14.54
N GLY A 108 -21.38 14.24 13.71
CA GLY A 108 -21.30 13.38 12.53
C GLY A 108 -20.26 13.89 11.51
N VAL A 109 -20.25 15.19 11.24
CA VAL A 109 -19.25 15.82 10.37
C VAL A 109 -17.84 15.69 10.95
N ALA A 110 -17.67 15.94 12.25
CA ALA A 110 -16.37 15.81 12.92
C ALA A 110 -15.84 14.37 12.88
N LEU A 111 -16.70 13.37 13.12
CA LEU A 111 -16.36 11.94 12.99
C LEU A 111 -16.04 11.57 11.54
N GLY A 112 -16.80 12.10 10.56
CA GLY A 112 -16.53 11.90 9.14
C GLY A 112 -15.15 12.41 8.72
N PHE A 113 -14.79 13.63 9.11
CA PHE A 113 -13.45 14.16 8.87
C PHE A 113 -12.35 13.37 9.59
N GLY A 114 -12.62 12.89 10.83
CA GLY A 114 -11.69 12.04 11.57
C GLY A 114 -11.43 10.69 10.88
N ALA A 115 -12.44 10.11 10.24
CA ALA A 115 -12.36 8.83 9.54
C ALA A 115 -11.98 8.94 8.05
N GLN A 116 -11.93 10.14 7.47
CA GLN A 116 -11.74 10.37 6.04
C GLN A 116 -10.53 9.61 5.46
N ARG A 117 -9.38 9.66 6.14
CA ARG A 117 -8.16 8.99 5.68
C ARG A 117 -8.31 7.47 5.67
N LEU A 118 -8.98 6.91 6.67
CA LEU A 118 -9.22 5.47 6.73
C LEU A 118 -10.11 4.99 5.57
N VAL A 119 -11.18 5.75 5.27
CA VAL A 119 -12.07 5.46 4.14
C VAL A 119 -11.31 5.56 2.81
N GLN A 120 -10.48 6.58 2.67
CA GLN A 120 -9.63 6.76 1.48
C GLN A 120 -8.67 5.57 1.30
N ASP A 121 -7.99 5.14 2.38
CA ASP A 121 -7.07 4.00 2.33
C ASP A 121 -7.79 2.72 1.87
N VAL A 122 -8.96 2.42 2.46
CA VAL A 122 -9.73 1.22 2.16
C VAL A 122 -10.26 1.22 0.73
N LEU A 123 -10.80 2.34 0.25
CA LEU A 123 -11.28 2.47 -1.12
C LEU A 123 -10.14 2.35 -2.14
N SER A 124 -9.00 3.00 -1.88
CA SER A 124 -7.83 2.90 -2.75
C SER A 124 -7.31 1.46 -2.82
N GLY A 125 -7.17 0.79 -1.67
CA GLY A 125 -6.74 -0.61 -1.63
C GLY A 125 -7.72 -1.56 -2.32
N PHE A 126 -9.03 -1.31 -2.20
CA PHE A 126 -10.04 -2.05 -2.93
C PHE A 126 -9.83 -1.96 -4.45
N PHE A 127 -9.60 -0.75 -4.98
CA PHE A 127 -9.33 -0.56 -6.42
C PHE A 127 -7.99 -1.17 -6.84
N VAL A 128 -6.94 -1.03 -6.06
CA VAL A 128 -5.64 -1.67 -6.34
C VAL A 128 -5.80 -3.18 -6.55
N ILE A 129 -6.55 -3.84 -5.66
CA ILE A 129 -6.75 -5.30 -5.69
C ILE A 129 -7.70 -5.70 -6.83
N THR A 130 -8.84 -5.03 -7.00
CA THR A 130 -9.86 -5.39 -7.99
C THR A 130 -9.41 -5.13 -9.42
N GLU A 131 -8.68 -4.04 -9.66
CA GLU A 131 -8.13 -3.69 -10.96
C GLU A 131 -6.78 -4.39 -11.24
N ARG A 132 -6.23 -5.10 -10.24
CA ARG A 132 -4.93 -5.77 -10.35
C ARG A 132 -3.84 -4.83 -10.82
N GLN A 133 -3.78 -3.63 -10.21
CA GLN A 133 -2.77 -2.63 -10.59
C GLN A 133 -1.36 -3.17 -10.33
N TYR A 134 -1.17 -3.82 -9.19
CA TYR A 134 0.01 -4.60 -8.80
C TYR A 134 -0.36 -5.63 -7.72
N GLY A 135 0.51 -6.62 -7.49
CA GLY A 135 0.30 -7.68 -6.53
C GLY A 135 1.61 -8.20 -5.93
N TYR A 136 1.50 -9.26 -5.12
CA TYR A 136 2.65 -9.91 -4.48
C TYR A 136 3.72 -10.29 -5.51
N GLY A 137 4.97 -9.93 -5.23
CA GLY A 137 6.12 -10.22 -6.08
C GLY A 137 6.39 -9.19 -7.19
N ASP A 138 5.44 -8.26 -7.46
CA ASP A 138 5.67 -7.20 -8.43
C ASP A 138 6.72 -6.20 -7.94
N VAL A 139 7.57 -5.73 -8.84
CA VAL A 139 8.44 -4.59 -8.58
C VAL A 139 7.70 -3.32 -8.97
N VAL A 140 7.46 -2.45 -8.00
CA VAL A 140 6.72 -1.21 -8.20
C VAL A 140 7.50 0.00 -7.71
N ARG A 141 7.15 1.15 -8.28
CA ARG A 141 7.57 2.47 -7.82
C ARG A 141 6.33 3.24 -7.42
N LEU A 142 6.25 3.63 -6.14
CA LEU A 142 5.13 4.36 -5.57
C LEU A 142 5.53 5.80 -5.26
N SER A 143 4.75 6.76 -5.73
CA SER A 143 4.90 8.17 -5.40
C SER A 143 3.98 8.53 -4.25
N ILE A 144 4.58 9.06 -3.16
CA ILE A 144 3.89 9.44 -1.94
C ILE A 144 4.13 10.94 -1.72
N PRO A 145 3.10 11.76 -1.49
CA PRO A 145 3.26 13.18 -1.24
C PRO A 145 4.12 13.44 0.01
N GLY A 146 5.08 14.35 -0.11
CA GLY A 146 5.92 14.76 1.02
C GLY A 146 7.20 13.95 1.23
N THR A 147 7.42 12.84 0.50
CA THR A 147 8.66 12.04 0.63
C THR A 147 9.79 12.48 -0.30
N GLY A 148 9.50 13.41 -1.23
CA GLY A 148 10.48 13.94 -2.20
C GLY A 148 10.88 12.96 -3.30
N THR A 149 11.19 11.71 -2.97
CA THR A 149 11.56 10.67 -3.92
C THR A 149 10.56 9.51 -3.89
N PRO A 150 10.19 8.95 -5.07
CA PRO A 150 9.35 7.77 -5.11
C PRO A 150 10.02 6.55 -4.46
N VAL A 151 9.27 5.76 -3.73
CA VAL A 151 9.74 4.52 -3.13
C VAL A 151 9.65 3.40 -4.15
N GLN A 152 10.75 2.68 -4.37
CA GLN A 152 10.79 1.52 -5.26
C GLN A 152 11.13 0.25 -4.48
N GLY A 153 10.39 -0.82 -4.74
CA GLY A 153 10.62 -2.10 -4.09
C GLY A 153 9.76 -3.23 -4.67
N THR A 154 9.97 -4.42 -4.15
CA THR A 154 9.13 -5.58 -4.43
C THR A 154 7.95 -5.60 -3.47
N VAL A 155 6.76 -5.80 -3.99
CA VAL A 155 5.53 -5.92 -3.19
C VAL A 155 5.55 -7.22 -2.39
N GLU A 156 5.51 -7.12 -1.07
CA GLU A 156 5.42 -8.27 -0.16
C GLU A 156 3.99 -8.55 0.28
N ASP A 157 3.17 -7.51 0.42
CA ASP A 157 1.77 -7.66 0.79
C ASP A 157 0.95 -6.46 0.32
N VAL A 158 -0.31 -6.73 -0.04
CA VAL A 158 -1.30 -5.71 -0.36
C VAL A 158 -2.58 -6.02 0.38
N THR A 159 -2.88 -5.19 1.36
CA THR A 159 -4.15 -5.24 2.08
C THR A 159 -5.09 -4.14 1.58
N LEU A 160 -6.33 -4.11 2.07
CA LEU A 160 -7.25 -3.00 1.79
C LEU A 160 -6.72 -1.64 2.28
N ARG A 161 -5.91 -1.61 3.33
CA ARG A 161 -5.45 -0.37 3.95
C ARG A 161 -4.04 0.03 3.56
N VAL A 162 -3.13 -0.93 3.45
CA VAL A 162 -1.70 -0.68 3.25
C VAL A 162 -1.12 -1.59 2.19
N THR A 163 -0.11 -1.09 1.49
CA THR A 163 0.81 -1.85 0.64
C THR A 163 2.18 -1.91 1.34
N GLN A 164 2.79 -3.09 1.39
CA GLN A 164 4.11 -3.32 1.94
C GLN A 164 5.10 -3.61 0.81
N LEU A 165 6.19 -2.87 0.79
CA LEU A 165 7.27 -3.01 -0.18
C LEU A 165 8.58 -3.36 0.53
N ARG A 166 9.36 -4.27 -0.06
CA ARG A 166 10.76 -4.46 0.31
C ARG A 166 11.67 -3.76 -0.68
N THR A 167 12.45 -2.81 -0.18
CA THR A 167 13.43 -2.09 -1.01
C THR A 167 14.64 -2.98 -1.33
N VAL A 168 15.46 -2.54 -2.28
CA VAL A 168 16.72 -3.22 -2.63
C VAL A 168 17.71 -3.28 -1.45
N ASN A 169 17.58 -2.39 -0.47
CA ASN A 169 18.40 -2.37 0.75
C ASN A 169 17.83 -3.31 1.85
N GLY A 170 16.71 -4.02 1.57
CA GLY A 170 16.08 -4.94 2.51
C GLY A 170 15.09 -4.29 3.48
N GLU A 171 14.87 -2.98 3.40
CA GLU A 171 13.94 -2.25 4.25
C GLU A 171 12.49 -2.57 3.86
N VAL A 172 11.61 -2.71 4.85
CA VAL A 172 10.17 -2.85 4.62
C VAL A 172 9.50 -1.49 4.75
N VAL A 173 8.95 -1.00 3.66
CA VAL A 173 8.19 0.25 3.62
C VAL A 173 6.70 -0.06 3.60
N ILE A 174 5.97 0.43 4.61
CA ILE A 174 4.53 0.26 4.75
C ILE A 174 3.86 1.58 4.38
N THR A 175 3.09 1.57 3.29
CA THR A 175 2.43 2.76 2.76
C THR A 175 0.92 2.63 2.83
N PRO A 176 0.18 3.56 3.46
CA PRO A 176 -1.27 3.62 3.36
C PRO A 176 -1.70 3.81 1.89
N ASN A 177 -2.66 3.00 1.43
CA ASN A 177 -3.05 2.99 0.02
C ASN A 177 -3.62 4.34 -0.46
N GLY A 178 -4.33 5.05 0.42
CA GLY A 178 -4.88 6.39 0.11
C GLY A 178 -3.82 7.50 -0.03
N GLN A 179 -2.56 7.22 0.30
CA GLN A 179 -1.45 8.16 0.11
C GLN A 179 -0.66 7.89 -1.18
N ILE A 180 -0.97 6.82 -1.91
CA ILE A 180 -0.33 6.50 -3.17
C ILE A 180 -0.99 7.33 -4.27
N VAL A 181 -0.26 8.34 -4.80
CA VAL A 181 -0.75 9.22 -5.87
C VAL A 181 -0.52 8.58 -7.24
N GLN A 182 0.58 7.87 -7.38
CA GLN A 182 0.95 7.19 -8.62
C GLN A 182 1.64 5.88 -8.30
N ALA A 183 1.20 4.81 -8.95
CA ALA A 183 1.87 3.52 -8.94
C ALA A 183 2.40 3.20 -10.34
N THR A 184 3.70 2.91 -10.44
CA THR A 184 4.32 2.43 -11.67
C THR A 184 4.73 0.97 -11.47
N ASN A 185 4.09 0.04 -12.16
CA ASN A 185 4.49 -1.36 -12.14
C ASN A 185 5.63 -1.59 -13.14
N LEU A 186 6.79 -2.03 -12.64
CA LEU A 186 8.01 -2.23 -13.40
C LEU A 186 8.21 -3.69 -13.87
N SER A 187 7.29 -4.57 -13.52
CA SER A 187 7.40 -6.02 -13.76
C SER A 187 6.13 -6.65 -14.32
N ARG A 188 5.12 -5.86 -14.68
CA ARG A 188 3.86 -6.40 -15.21
C ARG A 188 4.08 -6.99 -16.60
N ASP A 189 3.69 -8.25 -16.78
CA ASP A 189 3.75 -9.06 -17.99
C ASP A 189 5.18 -9.31 -18.50
N TRP A 190 6.00 -8.29 -18.66
CA TRP A 190 7.41 -8.34 -19.00
C TRP A 190 8.11 -7.08 -18.50
N ALA A 191 9.42 -7.17 -18.36
CA ALA A 191 10.25 -6.06 -17.94
C ALA A 191 11.28 -5.71 -19.00
N ARG A 192 11.76 -4.46 -18.98
CA ARG A 192 12.77 -3.97 -19.92
C ARG A 192 14.05 -3.64 -19.16
N ALA A 193 15.16 -4.27 -19.54
CA ALA A 193 16.48 -3.82 -19.20
C ALA A 193 16.92 -2.81 -20.26
N VAL A 194 17.11 -1.55 -19.85
CA VAL A 194 17.64 -0.48 -20.69
C VAL A 194 19.06 -0.21 -20.25
N ILE A 195 19.98 -0.24 -21.21
CA ILE A 195 21.41 -0.03 -20.96
C ILE A 195 21.87 1.06 -21.92
N ASP A 196 22.25 2.19 -21.37
CA ASP A 196 22.88 3.27 -22.11
C ASP A 196 24.39 3.09 -21.99
N VAL A 197 25.03 2.97 -23.13
CA VAL A 197 26.47 2.71 -23.29
C VAL A 197 27.14 3.99 -23.72
N PRO A 198 27.86 4.69 -22.83
CA PRO A 198 28.60 5.88 -23.20
C PRO A 198 29.84 5.48 -24.00
N VAL A 199 30.02 6.06 -25.18
CA VAL A 199 31.20 5.88 -26.04
C VAL A 199 31.75 7.24 -26.44
N PRO A 200 33.07 7.37 -26.71
CA PRO A 200 33.65 8.64 -27.19
C PRO A 200 32.96 9.13 -28.47
N SER A 201 32.76 10.43 -28.62
CA SER A 201 32.18 11.03 -29.83
C SER A 201 33.02 10.78 -31.08
N SER A 202 34.30 10.44 -30.92
CA SER A 202 35.23 10.04 -32.04
C SER A 202 35.05 8.59 -32.46
N ALA A 203 34.29 7.76 -31.71
CA ALA A 203 34.10 6.36 -32.11
C ALA A 203 33.15 6.24 -33.31
N ASP A 204 33.42 5.28 -34.17
CA ASP A 204 32.52 4.98 -35.26
C ASP A 204 31.26 4.27 -34.75
N VAL A 205 30.11 4.98 -34.82
CA VAL A 205 28.81 4.50 -34.37
C VAL A 205 28.41 3.18 -35.02
N SER A 206 28.78 2.97 -36.28
CA SER A 206 28.44 1.73 -37.02
C SER A 206 29.20 0.53 -36.44
N THR A 207 30.46 0.69 -36.14
CA THR A 207 31.32 -0.33 -35.52
C THR A 207 30.83 -0.66 -34.11
N VAL A 208 30.55 0.35 -33.28
CA VAL A 208 30.02 0.13 -31.94
C VAL A 208 28.66 -0.57 -31.97
N THR A 209 27.79 -0.17 -32.87
CA THR A 209 26.47 -0.82 -33.07
C THR A 209 26.62 -2.30 -33.41
N ALA A 210 27.55 -2.65 -34.28
CA ALA A 210 27.80 -4.04 -34.65
C ALA A 210 28.34 -4.86 -33.50
N ILE A 211 29.28 -4.32 -32.68
CA ILE A 211 29.77 -4.95 -31.44
C ILE A 211 28.65 -5.20 -30.45
N LEU A 212 27.81 -4.18 -30.18
CA LEU A 212 26.71 -4.30 -29.26
C LEU A 212 25.66 -5.31 -29.73
N GLN A 213 25.43 -5.42 -31.04
CA GLN A 213 24.52 -6.37 -31.63
C GLN A 213 25.02 -7.80 -31.49
N ASP A 214 26.35 -8.02 -31.69
CA ASP A 214 27.01 -9.30 -31.46
C ASP A 214 26.93 -9.71 -29.98
N VAL A 215 27.22 -8.80 -29.05
CA VAL A 215 27.03 -9.03 -27.61
C VAL A 215 25.58 -9.43 -27.29
N GLY A 216 24.60 -8.76 -27.88
CA GLY A 216 23.18 -9.09 -27.71
C GLY A 216 22.83 -10.50 -28.20
N THR A 217 23.36 -10.87 -29.34
CA THR A 217 23.14 -12.20 -29.97
C THR A 217 23.80 -13.30 -29.16
N THR A 218 25.04 -13.07 -28.71
CA THR A 218 25.79 -14.00 -27.85
C THR A 218 25.12 -14.16 -26.50
N ALA A 219 24.63 -13.07 -25.89
CA ALA A 219 23.87 -13.12 -24.65
C ALA A 219 22.59 -13.91 -24.75
N TYR A 220 21.91 -13.87 -25.90
CA TYR A 220 20.69 -14.66 -26.15
C TYR A 220 20.98 -16.14 -26.39
N ALA A 221 22.18 -16.49 -26.80
CA ALA A 221 22.64 -17.87 -26.98
C ALA A 221 23.23 -18.48 -25.70
N ASP A 222 23.44 -17.68 -24.67
CA ASP A 222 24.06 -18.08 -23.40
C ASP A 222 23.07 -18.81 -22.49
N ASP A 223 23.45 -19.95 -21.94
CA ASP A 223 22.59 -20.81 -21.12
C ASP A 223 22.10 -20.14 -19.83
N ASP A 224 22.87 -19.19 -19.28
CA ASP A 224 22.52 -18.48 -18.05
C ASP A 224 21.56 -17.30 -18.29
N LEU A 225 21.72 -16.58 -19.41
CA LEU A 225 20.91 -15.41 -19.76
C LEU A 225 19.64 -15.75 -20.55
N ARG A 226 19.72 -16.76 -21.41
CA ARG A 226 18.62 -17.18 -22.29
C ARG A 226 17.30 -17.42 -21.55
N PRO A 227 17.28 -18.08 -20.36
CA PRO A 227 16.04 -18.29 -19.62
C PRO A 227 15.42 -17.01 -19.05
N LEU A 228 16.18 -15.94 -18.92
CA LEU A 228 15.77 -14.65 -18.36
C LEU A 228 15.28 -13.67 -19.45
N LEU A 229 15.62 -13.94 -20.71
CA LEU A 229 15.32 -13.10 -21.86
C LEU A 229 14.09 -13.62 -22.63
N LEU A 230 13.18 -12.73 -23.02
CA LEU A 230 12.04 -13.07 -23.86
C LEU A 230 12.41 -13.06 -25.36
N ASP A 231 13.33 -12.19 -25.73
CA ASP A 231 13.88 -12.07 -27.08
C ASP A 231 15.35 -11.62 -27.05
N ALA A 232 16.01 -11.64 -28.19
CA ALA A 232 17.38 -11.17 -28.29
C ALA A 232 17.45 -9.67 -28.00
N PRO A 233 18.43 -9.20 -27.20
CA PRO A 233 18.66 -7.78 -26.99
C PRO A 233 18.84 -7.01 -28.30
N THR A 234 18.23 -5.84 -28.39
CA THR A 234 18.21 -5.03 -29.62
C THR A 234 18.89 -3.69 -29.39
N VAL A 235 19.78 -3.29 -30.30
CA VAL A 235 20.40 -1.96 -30.29
C VAL A 235 19.44 -0.95 -30.90
N MET A 236 19.09 0.09 -30.14
CA MET A 236 18.16 1.15 -30.57
C MET A 236 18.85 2.27 -31.34
N GLY A 237 20.19 2.38 -31.19
CA GLY A 237 20.98 3.46 -31.79
C GLY A 237 21.39 4.51 -30.77
N VAL A 238 21.80 5.70 -31.28
CA VAL A 238 22.22 6.83 -30.44
C VAL A 238 21.01 7.47 -29.78
N GLU A 239 20.98 7.48 -28.46
CA GLU A 239 19.91 8.05 -27.65
C GLU A 239 20.17 9.53 -27.30
N SER A 240 21.43 9.84 -26.95
CA SER A 240 21.82 11.22 -26.64
C SER A 240 23.25 11.49 -27.11
N ILE A 241 23.52 12.76 -27.39
CA ILE A 241 24.82 13.28 -27.77
C ILE A 241 25.21 14.32 -26.73
N GLU A 242 26.34 14.08 -26.06
CA GLU A 242 26.96 15.00 -25.13
C GLU A 242 28.26 15.58 -25.74
N VAL A 243 28.94 16.47 -25.04
CA VAL A 243 30.09 17.20 -25.62
C VAL A 243 31.16 16.25 -26.16
N ASP A 244 31.51 15.20 -25.40
CA ASP A 244 32.59 14.26 -25.75
C ASP A 244 32.11 12.80 -25.80
N THR A 245 30.81 12.55 -25.60
CA THR A 245 30.25 11.20 -25.53
C THR A 245 28.97 11.05 -26.29
N LEU A 246 28.79 9.88 -26.88
CA LEU A 246 27.52 9.42 -27.47
C LEU A 246 26.98 8.29 -26.58
N ASN A 247 25.72 8.35 -26.22
CA ASN A 247 25.05 7.26 -25.50
C ASN A 247 24.30 6.38 -26.50
N ILE A 248 24.76 5.13 -26.66
CA ILE A 248 24.09 4.15 -27.54
C ILE A 248 23.24 3.24 -26.65
N ARG A 249 21.95 3.15 -26.95
CA ARG A 249 20.99 2.38 -26.16
C ARG A 249 20.83 0.96 -26.70
N ILE A 250 20.99 -0.02 -25.82
CA ILE A 250 20.59 -1.40 -26.03
C ILE A 250 19.47 -1.76 -25.06
N VAL A 251 18.48 -2.50 -25.55
CA VAL A 251 17.27 -2.87 -24.82
C VAL A 251 17.08 -4.37 -24.87
N ALA A 252 16.82 -4.98 -23.71
CA ALA A 252 16.47 -6.38 -23.60
C ALA A 252 15.10 -6.54 -22.93
N ARG A 253 14.21 -7.34 -23.52
CA ARG A 253 12.96 -7.75 -22.86
C ARG A 253 13.23 -8.97 -22.01
N THR A 254 12.82 -8.90 -20.75
CA THR A 254 13.14 -9.89 -19.71
C THR A 254 11.88 -10.40 -19.03
N LEU A 255 12.00 -11.52 -18.36
CA LEU A 255 11.00 -11.94 -17.40
C LEU A 255 10.81 -10.87 -16.30
N PRO A 256 9.61 -10.77 -15.71
CA PRO A 256 9.31 -9.85 -14.61
C PRO A 256 10.31 -9.98 -13.46
N GLY A 257 10.83 -8.86 -12.96
CA GLY A 257 11.80 -8.83 -11.85
C GLY A 257 13.26 -9.15 -12.25
N LYS A 258 13.53 -9.65 -13.48
CA LYS A 258 14.86 -10.05 -13.94
C LYS A 258 15.63 -8.95 -14.67
N GLN A 259 15.01 -7.82 -14.96
CA GLN A 259 15.61 -6.68 -15.67
C GLN A 259 16.89 -6.14 -15.03
N PHE A 260 16.99 -6.18 -13.70
CA PHE A 260 18.18 -5.69 -12.98
C PHE A 260 19.36 -6.67 -13.09
N GLU A 261 19.07 -7.97 -13.01
CA GLU A 261 20.07 -9.04 -13.15
C GLU A 261 20.62 -9.06 -14.58
N VAL A 262 19.73 -9.11 -15.56
CA VAL A 262 20.09 -9.05 -17.00
C VAL A 262 20.86 -7.77 -17.30
N GLY A 263 20.42 -6.62 -16.80
CA GLY A 263 21.09 -5.34 -16.99
C GLY A 263 22.53 -5.32 -16.46
N ARG A 264 22.79 -5.94 -15.29
CA ARG A 264 24.15 -6.05 -14.75
C ARG A 264 25.04 -6.96 -15.60
N GLN A 265 24.56 -8.13 -15.97
CA GLN A 265 25.31 -9.08 -16.80
C GLN A 265 25.60 -8.53 -18.20
N MET A 266 24.62 -7.87 -18.82
CA MET A 266 24.81 -7.22 -20.12
C MET A 266 25.86 -6.11 -20.06
N ARG A 267 25.82 -5.24 -19.01
CA ARG A 267 26.85 -4.19 -18.86
C ARG A 267 28.26 -4.75 -18.75
N ALA A 268 28.44 -5.84 -18.00
CA ALA A 268 29.73 -6.51 -17.89
C ALA A 268 30.24 -7.01 -19.26
N ARG A 269 29.39 -7.70 -20.03
CA ARG A 269 29.74 -8.23 -21.35
C ARG A 269 30.02 -7.10 -22.36
N ILE A 270 29.22 -6.03 -22.32
CA ILE A 270 29.43 -4.85 -23.17
C ILE A 270 30.77 -4.20 -22.87
N ALA A 271 31.09 -3.99 -21.56
CA ALA A 271 32.35 -3.40 -21.15
C ALA A 271 33.56 -4.24 -21.61
N ASP A 272 33.46 -5.57 -21.51
CA ASP A 272 34.51 -6.48 -21.98
C ASP A 272 34.69 -6.44 -23.51
N ALA A 273 33.59 -6.44 -24.27
CA ALA A 273 33.61 -6.38 -25.73
C ALA A 273 34.23 -5.05 -26.22
N LEU A 274 33.80 -3.92 -25.67
CA LEU A 274 34.35 -2.60 -26.03
C LEU A 274 35.84 -2.46 -25.66
N ARG A 275 36.26 -3.07 -24.54
CA ARG A 275 37.66 -3.09 -24.14
C ARG A 275 38.55 -3.87 -25.11
N ILE A 276 38.09 -5.00 -25.62
CA ILE A 276 38.79 -5.82 -26.61
C ILE A 276 39.06 -5.01 -27.89
N GLU A 277 38.07 -4.23 -28.34
CA GLU A 277 38.15 -3.39 -29.51
C GLU A 277 38.86 -2.04 -29.27
N GLY A 278 39.39 -1.80 -28.05
CA GLY A 278 40.10 -0.58 -27.69
C GLY A 278 39.23 0.67 -27.57
N ILE A 279 37.92 0.49 -27.46
CA ILE A 279 36.95 1.58 -27.26
C ILE A 279 36.81 1.79 -25.75
N PHE A 280 37.49 2.79 -25.22
CA PHE A 280 37.48 3.11 -23.80
C PHE A 280 36.32 4.09 -23.51
N VAL A 281 35.42 3.69 -22.63
CA VAL A 281 34.49 4.61 -22.00
C VAL A 281 35.28 5.52 -21.05
N ALA A 282 35.39 6.79 -21.38
CA ALA A 282 36.02 7.74 -20.48
C ALA A 282 35.27 7.76 -19.13
N PRO A 283 35.97 7.63 -17.96
CA PRO A 283 35.32 7.82 -16.70
C PRO A 283 34.77 9.26 -16.66
N THR A 284 33.48 9.42 -16.46
CA THR A 284 32.88 10.72 -16.15
C THR A 284 33.50 11.20 -14.83
N LEU A 285 34.47 12.11 -14.91
CA LEU A 285 34.94 12.85 -13.76
C LEU A 285 33.75 13.69 -13.29
N ASN A 286 33.10 13.27 -12.23
CA ASN A 286 32.15 14.10 -11.48
C ASN A 286 32.93 15.30 -10.96
N THR A 287 32.93 16.40 -11.68
CA THR A 287 33.46 17.71 -11.22
C THR A 287 32.44 18.41 -10.30
N ASP A 288 31.89 17.69 -9.33
CA ASP A 288 31.25 18.29 -8.17
C ASP A 288 32.28 18.43 -7.03
N GLU A 289 33.38 19.17 -7.27
CA GLU A 289 34.08 19.78 -6.18
C GLU A 289 33.30 21.04 -5.74
N PRO A 290 32.86 21.12 -4.48
CA PRO A 290 32.33 22.36 -3.95
C PRO A 290 33.49 23.38 -3.92
N SER A 291 33.43 24.39 -4.79
CA SER A 291 34.30 25.57 -4.71
C SER A 291 34.23 26.14 -3.31
N GLY A 292 35.29 25.90 -2.52
CA GLY A 292 35.50 26.48 -1.22
C GLY A 292 35.42 28.00 -1.33
N GLN A 293 34.52 28.56 -0.58
CA GLN A 293 34.51 29.98 -0.27
C GLN A 293 35.43 30.20 0.92
N SER A 294 36.51 30.92 0.65
CA SER A 294 37.33 31.65 1.63
C SER A 294 36.56 32.79 2.28
#